data_fc9ff3ecd889ffe90ceccd30ec1f0760
#
_entry.id   fc9ff3ecd889ffe90ceccd30ec1f0760
#
_cell.length_a   1.000
_cell.length_b   1.000
_cell.length_c   1.000
_cell.angle_alpha   90.00
_cell.angle_beta   90.00
_cell.angle_gamma   90.00
#
_symmetry.space_group_name_H-M   'P 1'
#
loop_
_entity.id
_entity.type
_entity.pdbx_description
1 polymer ?
#
loop_
_entity_poly.entity_id
_entity_poly.type
_entity_poly.pdbx_seq_one_letter_code
_entity_poly.pdbx_strand_id
1 'polypeptide(L)'
;MLSTIYFQSLFFYPKVTPVKNETHAFVRRADARLFLSIVAAGLLSFTGVVIETAMNVTFPTLMEEFSISTSTVQWLTTGYLLVLAVVIPTSSYLKQRFPLKKLFVAGNLLFLTGTLLDGVAGNFSLLLLGRLLQGAGTGIGLPLMFNLVLEQAPLDKIGTMMGAAMLVCALAPAVGPSLGGYIIGHFGWRMIFAALVPGLLFSLGVGVYAIRQSSVWGPRPFDRFGLGCLAVALPCLLLLCSYGTVLPVLPLLGLAGLMALALAVFVWQENLLQKVGGTPLLNLQVFQVPAFDGAVLGLLLIQFLCLGVGFLLPNYAQIVLGSDPFAAGCILLPGCLVGAALAPVSGRLYDRLGARKPLLLGSCAIVLSFVLYQLALGRVGISGLTAIYVVFTLGQGLSAGNILTYALENLPESIQPDGNAVCNTLQQLAGAVGTSVCAALVAAGQAGRPLDIGTSLGTARAFHLLLILALCQGSSMVWALGKNKVQGGE
;
A
#
# COMPACT_ATOMS: atom_id res chain seq x y z
N MET A 1 35.57 25.89 8.73
CA MET A 1 35.73 25.25 10.05
C MET A 1 34.73 25.76 11.09
N LEU A 2 34.35 27.03 11.11
CA LEU A 2 33.33 27.58 12.04
C LEU A 2 31.88 27.25 11.68
N SER A 3 31.55 26.97 10.38
CA SER A 3 30.22 26.55 9.96
C SER A 3 29.85 25.13 10.37
N THR A 4 30.83 24.26 10.57
CA THR A 4 30.61 22.85 10.95
C THR A 4 30.30 22.71 12.46
N ILE A 5 30.78 23.63 13.29
CA ILE A 5 30.59 23.61 14.74
C ILE A 5 29.19 24.15 15.12
N TYR A 6 28.68 25.16 14.40
CA TYR A 6 27.34 25.68 14.65
C TYR A 6 26.22 24.71 14.24
N PHE A 7 26.47 23.86 13.24
CA PHE A 7 25.50 22.83 12.82
C PHE A 7 25.45 21.62 13.77
N GLN A 8 26.57 21.30 14.46
CA GLN A 8 26.59 20.22 15.45
C GLN A 8 25.82 20.54 16.74
N SER A 9 25.63 21.82 17.07
CA SER A 9 24.89 22.21 18.29
C SER A 9 23.36 22.24 18.11
N LEU A 10 22.85 22.31 16.89
CA LEU A 10 21.42 22.21 16.61
C LEU A 10 20.90 20.77 16.55
N PHE A 11 21.78 19.80 16.35
CA PHE A 11 21.46 18.37 16.30
C PHE A 11 22.31 17.62 17.34
N PHE A 12 21.94 17.72 18.60
CA PHE A 12 22.51 16.90 19.68
C PHE A 12 22.15 15.42 19.38
N TYR A 13 23.03 14.72 18.64
CA TYR A 13 23.04 13.27 18.62
C TYR A 13 23.90 12.78 19.80
N PRO A 14 23.31 12.27 20.87
CA PRO A 14 24.09 11.63 21.92
C PRO A 14 24.85 10.46 21.29
N LYS A 15 26.18 10.41 21.47
CA LYS A 15 26.97 9.23 21.12
C LYS A 15 26.30 8.02 21.74
N VAL A 16 25.86 7.09 20.92
CA VAL A 16 25.24 5.85 21.38
C VAL A 16 26.33 5.04 22.06
N THR A 17 26.38 5.07 23.39
CA THR A 17 27.14 4.07 24.16
C THR A 17 26.47 2.72 23.91
N PRO A 18 27.24 1.67 23.55
CA PRO A 18 26.67 0.33 23.37
C PRO A 18 26.04 -0.10 24.70
N VAL A 19 24.71 -0.26 24.68
CA VAL A 19 24.00 -0.81 25.84
C VAL A 19 24.46 -2.26 25.96
N LYS A 20 25.19 -2.57 27.03
CA LYS A 20 25.45 -3.95 27.45
C LYS A 20 24.12 -4.55 27.91
N ASN A 21 23.36 -5.07 26.97
CA ASN A 21 22.22 -5.93 27.30
C ASN A 21 22.67 -7.38 27.17
N GLU A 22 22.53 -8.12 28.23
CA GLU A 22 22.66 -9.58 28.21
C GLU A 22 21.73 -10.10 27.11
N THR A 23 22.34 -10.60 26.06
CA THR A 23 21.65 -11.28 24.97
C THR A 23 21.17 -12.63 25.50
N HIS A 24 20.01 -12.67 26.17
CA HIS A 24 19.27 -13.91 26.20
C HIS A 24 18.98 -14.30 24.76
N ALA A 25 19.75 -15.28 24.25
CA ALA A 25 19.55 -15.79 22.90
C ALA A 25 18.10 -16.27 22.79
N PHE A 26 17.29 -15.50 22.06
CA PHE A 26 15.89 -15.86 21.85
C PHE A 26 15.86 -17.17 21.06
N VAL A 27 15.37 -18.24 21.70
CA VAL A 27 15.28 -19.55 21.05
C VAL A 27 14.12 -19.51 20.05
N ARG A 28 14.43 -19.54 18.76
CA ARG A 28 13.44 -19.64 17.68
C ARG A 28 12.75 -21.00 17.73
N ARG A 29 11.48 -21.01 18.10
CA ARG A 29 10.67 -22.25 18.16
C ARG A 29 9.32 -22.02 17.49
N ALA A 30 8.91 -22.95 16.65
CA ALA A 30 7.54 -23.02 16.13
C ALA A 30 6.60 -23.52 17.24
N ASP A 31 6.25 -22.64 18.17
CA ASP A 31 5.31 -22.95 19.24
C ASP A 31 3.94 -22.29 19.00
N ALA A 32 2.94 -22.73 19.76
CA ALA A 32 1.58 -22.19 19.65
C ALA A 32 1.53 -20.67 19.88
N ARG A 33 2.42 -20.11 20.70
CA ARG A 33 2.46 -18.65 20.93
C ARG A 33 2.96 -17.89 19.73
N LEU A 34 3.95 -18.40 18.99
CA LEU A 34 4.38 -17.78 17.74
C LEU A 34 3.24 -17.77 16.72
N PHE A 35 2.57 -18.92 16.56
CA PHE A 35 1.42 -19.01 15.66
C PHE A 35 0.33 -18.00 16.03
N LEU A 36 -0.05 -17.93 17.31
CA LEU A 36 -1.01 -16.97 17.82
C LEU A 36 -0.57 -15.51 17.63
N SER A 37 0.73 -15.21 17.78
CA SER A 37 1.28 -13.86 17.51
C SER A 37 1.13 -13.45 16.06
N ILE A 38 1.40 -14.39 15.12
CA ILE A 38 1.23 -14.17 13.69
C ILE A 38 -0.25 -14.01 13.34
N VAL A 39 -1.13 -14.84 13.92
CA VAL A 39 -2.58 -14.73 13.72
C VAL A 39 -3.09 -13.37 14.22
N ALA A 40 -2.66 -12.93 15.41
CA ALA A 40 -3.07 -11.64 15.94
C ALA A 40 -2.63 -10.45 15.06
N ALA A 41 -1.35 -10.39 14.68
CA ALA A 41 -0.86 -9.35 13.79
C ALA A 41 -1.44 -9.47 12.37
N GLY A 42 -1.65 -10.71 11.90
CA GLY A 42 -2.30 -11.01 10.63
C GLY A 42 -3.74 -10.54 10.57
N LEU A 43 -4.53 -10.73 11.63
CA LEU A 43 -5.91 -10.23 11.71
C LEU A 43 -5.96 -8.69 11.68
N LEU A 44 -5.06 -8.00 12.37
CA LEU A 44 -4.98 -6.55 12.32
C LEU A 44 -4.67 -6.09 10.87
N SER A 45 -3.68 -6.71 10.23
CA SER A 45 -3.28 -6.39 8.85
C SER A 45 -4.38 -6.73 7.85
N PHE A 46 -5.01 -7.90 7.99
CA PHE A 46 -6.13 -8.35 7.16
C PHE A 46 -7.30 -7.38 7.24
N THR A 47 -7.70 -7.00 8.46
CA THR A 47 -8.80 -6.06 8.70
C THR A 47 -8.48 -4.69 8.07
N GLY A 48 -7.22 -4.24 8.14
CA GLY A 48 -6.76 -3.01 7.50
C GLY A 48 -6.93 -3.02 5.99
N VAL A 49 -6.53 -4.10 5.32
CA VAL A 49 -6.64 -4.22 3.85
C VAL A 49 -8.09 -4.50 3.42
N VAL A 50 -8.86 -5.26 4.21
CA VAL A 50 -10.30 -5.48 3.95
C VAL A 50 -11.06 -4.16 3.95
N ILE A 51 -10.89 -3.33 4.98
CA ILE A 51 -11.62 -2.05 5.06
C ILE A 51 -11.13 -1.05 4.01
N GLU A 52 -9.85 -1.07 3.64
CA GLU A 52 -9.30 -0.26 2.56
C GLU A 52 -10.06 -0.51 1.25
N THR A 53 -10.25 -1.77 0.88
CA THR A 53 -10.87 -2.16 -0.38
C THR A 53 -12.39 -2.16 -0.32
N ALA A 54 -13.01 -2.47 0.82
CA ALA A 54 -14.45 -2.40 1.04
C ALA A 54 -14.99 -0.97 0.89
N MET A 55 -14.20 0.04 1.29
CA MET A 55 -14.63 1.45 1.18
C MET A 55 -14.92 1.89 -0.25
N ASN A 56 -14.25 1.34 -1.25
CA ASN A 56 -14.49 1.70 -2.65
C ASN A 56 -15.93 1.40 -3.10
N VAL A 57 -16.56 0.37 -2.52
CA VAL A 57 -17.97 -0.01 -2.82
C VAL A 57 -18.96 0.91 -2.10
N THR A 58 -18.55 1.55 -0.98
CA THR A 58 -19.39 2.47 -0.20
C THR A 58 -19.52 3.86 -0.82
N PHE A 59 -18.64 4.22 -1.74
CA PHE A 59 -18.52 5.61 -2.22
C PHE A 59 -19.81 6.20 -2.78
N PRO A 60 -20.56 5.52 -3.67
CA PRO A 60 -21.82 6.06 -4.17
C PRO A 60 -22.82 6.38 -3.05
N THR A 61 -22.96 5.48 -2.08
CA THR A 61 -23.86 5.67 -0.92
C THR A 61 -23.41 6.86 -0.06
N LEU A 62 -22.09 7.00 0.20
CA LEU A 62 -21.55 8.11 0.98
C LEU A 62 -21.65 9.46 0.25
N MET A 63 -21.50 9.46 -1.06
CA MET A 63 -21.67 10.66 -1.90
C MET A 63 -23.11 11.18 -1.80
N GLU A 64 -24.08 10.29 -1.82
CA GLU A 64 -25.51 10.62 -1.68
C GLU A 64 -25.81 11.09 -0.24
N GLU A 65 -25.42 10.32 0.79
CA GLU A 65 -25.73 10.62 2.21
C GLU A 65 -25.10 11.95 2.68
N PHE A 66 -23.85 12.21 2.31
CA PHE A 66 -23.15 13.43 2.73
C PHE A 66 -23.19 14.56 1.70
N SER A 67 -23.86 14.35 0.56
CA SER A 67 -23.93 15.31 -0.57
C SER A 67 -22.55 15.83 -1.00
N ILE A 68 -21.58 14.91 -1.17
CA ILE A 68 -20.19 15.20 -1.52
C ILE A 68 -19.81 14.66 -2.90
N SER A 69 -18.76 15.25 -3.49
CA SER A 69 -18.27 14.84 -4.82
C SER A 69 -17.41 13.56 -4.76
N THR A 70 -17.22 12.93 -5.92
CA THR A 70 -16.33 11.79 -6.11
C THR A 70 -14.90 12.11 -5.68
N SER A 71 -14.40 13.32 -5.95
CA SER A 71 -13.07 13.74 -5.52
C SER A 71 -12.96 13.93 -4.01
N THR A 72 -14.06 14.25 -3.33
CA THR A 72 -14.10 14.38 -1.87
C THR A 72 -14.15 13.01 -1.20
N VAL A 73 -15.06 12.13 -1.64
CA VAL A 73 -15.24 10.81 -1.00
C VAL A 73 -14.01 9.93 -1.14
N GLN A 74 -13.28 10.03 -2.23
CA GLN A 74 -12.05 9.25 -2.44
C GLN A 74 -10.95 9.54 -1.41
N TRP A 75 -11.00 10.68 -0.68
CA TRP A 75 -10.07 10.97 0.42
C TRP A 75 -10.15 9.95 1.56
N LEU A 76 -11.25 9.22 1.69
CA LEU A 76 -11.37 8.12 2.65
C LEU A 76 -10.34 7.00 2.38
N THR A 77 -10.06 6.69 1.12
CA THR A 77 -9.02 5.73 0.73
C THR A 77 -7.66 6.41 0.61
N THR A 78 -7.58 7.55 -0.07
CA THR A 78 -6.32 8.28 -0.26
C THR A 78 -5.70 8.74 1.05
N GLY A 79 -6.50 9.30 1.98
CA GLY A 79 -6.03 9.72 3.29
C GLY A 79 -5.53 8.56 4.14
N TYR A 80 -6.22 7.42 4.10
CA TYR A 80 -5.77 6.18 4.74
C TYR A 80 -4.40 5.73 4.19
N LEU A 81 -4.26 5.63 2.86
CA LEU A 81 -3.02 5.23 2.19
C LEU A 81 -1.88 6.24 2.40
N LEU A 82 -2.22 7.54 2.47
CA LEU A 82 -1.26 8.59 2.81
C LEU A 82 -0.63 8.37 4.18
N VAL A 83 -1.47 8.15 5.20
CA VAL A 83 -0.98 7.87 6.56
C VAL A 83 -0.15 6.59 6.57
N LEU A 84 -0.58 5.56 5.85
CA LEU A 84 0.19 4.33 5.68
C LEU A 84 1.58 4.62 5.11
N ALA A 85 1.67 5.40 4.01
CA ALA A 85 2.91 5.75 3.34
C ALA A 85 3.87 6.57 4.23
N VAL A 86 3.34 7.36 5.17
CA VAL A 86 4.13 8.12 6.15
C VAL A 86 4.58 7.24 7.33
N VAL A 87 3.72 6.31 7.79
CA VAL A 87 3.99 5.50 8.99
C VAL A 87 4.90 4.30 8.69
N ILE A 88 4.74 3.62 7.55
CA ILE A 88 5.54 2.43 7.21
C ILE A 88 7.05 2.67 7.30
N PRO A 89 7.64 3.75 6.76
CA PRO A 89 9.07 4.03 6.90
C PRO A 89 9.56 4.13 8.34
N THR A 90 8.68 4.57 9.25
CA THR A 90 9.02 4.68 10.68
C THR A 90 9.07 3.33 11.39
N SER A 91 8.57 2.27 10.78
CA SER A 91 8.41 0.95 11.41
C SER A 91 9.72 0.34 11.92
N SER A 92 10.82 0.52 11.18
CA SER A 92 12.15 0.06 11.58
C SER A 92 12.63 0.78 12.84
N TYR A 93 12.44 2.10 12.92
CA TYR A 93 12.75 2.87 14.12
C TYR A 93 11.84 2.48 15.29
N LEU A 94 10.52 2.40 15.07
CA LEU A 94 9.55 2.05 16.11
C LEU A 94 9.88 0.71 16.75
N LYS A 95 10.22 -0.30 15.96
CA LYS A 95 10.64 -1.63 16.40
C LYS A 95 11.92 -1.59 17.28
N GLN A 96 12.87 -0.74 16.93
CA GLN A 96 14.11 -0.62 17.67
C GLN A 96 13.97 0.24 18.95
N ARG A 97 12.97 1.10 19.00
CA ARG A 97 12.71 2.03 20.11
C ARG A 97 11.74 1.51 21.14
N PHE A 98 10.75 0.72 20.74
CA PHE A 98 9.65 0.26 21.60
C PHE A 98 9.54 -1.26 21.61
N PRO A 99 9.04 -1.87 22.71
CA PRO A 99 8.75 -3.30 22.75
C PRO A 99 7.69 -3.68 21.71
N LEU A 100 7.89 -4.80 21.00
CA LEU A 100 6.98 -5.32 19.97
C LEU A 100 5.52 -5.40 20.44
N LYS A 101 5.31 -5.86 21.67
CA LYS A 101 3.96 -5.95 22.28
C LYS A 101 3.31 -4.57 22.42
N LYS A 102 4.06 -3.53 22.84
CA LYS A 102 3.52 -2.16 22.96
C LYS A 102 3.17 -1.59 21.58
N LEU A 103 3.99 -1.86 20.56
CA LEU A 103 3.70 -1.45 19.19
C LEU A 103 2.41 -2.11 18.66
N PHE A 104 2.27 -3.40 18.88
CA PHE A 104 1.06 -4.13 18.49
C PHE A 104 -0.19 -3.55 19.16
N VAL A 105 -0.14 -3.34 20.48
CA VAL A 105 -1.26 -2.79 21.24
C VAL A 105 -1.59 -1.37 20.75
N ALA A 106 -0.58 -0.52 20.55
CA ALA A 106 -0.78 0.83 20.02
C ALA A 106 -1.42 0.83 18.63
N GLY A 107 -0.90 0.01 17.70
CA GLY A 107 -1.46 -0.14 16.35
C GLY A 107 -2.90 -0.65 16.36
N ASN A 108 -3.18 -1.67 17.16
CA ASN A 108 -4.52 -2.24 17.29
C ASN A 108 -5.51 -1.25 17.93
N LEU A 109 -5.11 -0.52 18.99
CA LEU A 109 -5.95 0.48 19.63
C LEU A 109 -6.22 1.68 18.70
N LEU A 110 -5.23 2.16 17.95
CA LEU A 110 -5.43 3.21 16.95
C LEU A 110 -6.44 2.76 15.90
N PHE A 111 -6.28 1.53 15.38
CA PHE A 111 -7.21 1.00 14.39
C PHE A 111 -8.62 0.80 14.97
N LEU A 112 -8.73 0.24 16.17
CA LEU A 112 -10.01 0.03 16.85
C LEU A 112 -10.71 1.37 17.12
N THR A 113 -9.99 2.38 17.62
CA THR A 113 -10.54 3.72 17.85
C THR A 113 -11.05 4.34 16.55
N GLY A 114 -10.27 4.26 15.45
CA GLY A 114 -10.72 4.69 14.14
C GLY A 114 -11.97 3.97 13.67
N THR A 115 -12.01 2.64 13.85
CA THR A 115 -13.18 1.81 13.48
C THR A 115 -14.43 2.18 14.26
N LEU A 116 -14.31 2.47 15.56
CA LEU A 116 -15.44 2.90 16.38
C LEU A 116 -15.92 4.31 15.98
N LEU A 117 -15.01 5.25 15.69
CA LEU A 117 -15.36 6.59 15.19
C LEU A 117 -16.10 6.50 13.85
N ASP A 118 -15.63 5.66 12.94
CA ASP A 118 -16.26 5.47 11.63
C ASP A 118 -17.66 4.86 11.76
N GLY A 119 -17.84 3.90 12.68
CA GLY A 119 -19.14 3.29 12.93
C GLY A 119 -20.21 4.24 13.44
N VAL A 120 -19.81 5.34 14.12
CA VAL A 120 -20.74 6.36 14.65
C VAL A 120 -20.67 7.69 13.87
N ALA A 121 -19.94 7.73 12.74
CA ALA A 121 -19.73 8.97 12.00
C ALA A 121 -21.04 9.53 11.44
N GLY A 122 -21.35 10.76 11.86
CA GLY A 122 -22.50 11.55 11.37
C GLY A 122 -22.13 12.55 10.28
N ASN A 123 -20.85 12.72 9.97
CA ASN A 123 -20.36 13.60 8.93
C ASN A 123 -19.05 13.09 8.32
N PHE A 124 -18.72 13.61 7.14
CA PHE A 124 -17.53 13.21 6.38
C PHE A 124 -16.21 13.46 7.15
N SER A 125 -16.09 14.56 7.88
CA SER A 125 -14.85 14.90 8.57
C SER A 125 -14.53 13.92 9.70
N LEU A 126 -15.54 13.45 10.44
CA LEU A 126 -15.38 12.44 11.48
C LEU A 126 -15.00 11.08 10.88
N LEU A 127 -15.66 10.71 9.77
CA LEU A 127 -15.33 9.50 9.00
C LEU A 127 -13.90 9.55 8.48
N LEU A 128 -13.45 10.68 7.92
CA LEU A 128 -12.08 10.86 7.46
C LEU A 128 -11.08 10.75 8.62
N LEU A 129 -11.37 11.34 9.77
CA LEU A 129 -10.51 11.23 10.97
C LEU A 129 -10.35 9.77 11.41
N GLY A 130 -11.45 9.01 11.47
CA GLY A 130 -11.39 7.59 11.78
C GLY A 130 -10.53 6.81 10.78
N ARG A 131 -10.65 7.11 9.48
CA ARG A 131 -9.81 6.52 8.41
C ARG A 131 -8.33 6.83 8.58
N LEU A 132 -7.96 8.06 8.98
CA LEU A 132 -6.56 8.41 9.26
C LEU A 132 -6.00 7.62 10.45
N LEU A 133 -6.79 7.43 11.53
CA LEU A 133 -6.41 6.60 12.68
C LEU A 133 -6.25 5.12 12.28
N GLN A 134 -7.16 4.58 11.46
CA GLN A 134 -7.04 3.23 10.91
C GLN A 134 -5.76 3.08 10.08
N GLY A 135 -5.44 4.06 9.23
CA GLY A 135 -4.21 4.09 8.44
C GLY A 135 -2.95 4.02 9.32
N ALA A 136 -2.92 4.79 10.42
CA ALA A 136 -1.81 4.75 11.38
C ALA A 136 -1.69 3.37 12.05
N GLY A 137 -2.81 2.77 12.46
CA GLY A 137 -2.85 1.44 13.06
C GLY A 137 -2.34 0.35 12.12
N THR A 138 -2.80 0.36 10.87
CA THR A 138 -2.36 -0.59 9.83
C THR A 138 -0.89 -0.38 9.46
N GLY A 139 -0.43 0.88 9.37
CA GLY A 139 0.96 1.22 9.08
C GLY A 139 1.95 0.68 10.12
N ILE A 140 1.51 0.49 11.36
CA ILE A 140 2.27 -0.20 12.40
C ILE A 140 2.09 -1.73 12.25
N GLY A 141 0.87 -2.21 12.03
CA GLY A 141 0.51 -3.64 12.06
C GLY A 141 1.11 -4.45 10.92
N LEU A 142 1.08 -3.94 9.69
CA LEU A 142 1.59 -4.64 8.50
C LEU A 142 3.07 -5.01 8.62
N PRO A 143 4.01 -4.07 8.86
CA PRO A 143 5.42 -4.42 9.02
C PRO A 143 5.66 -5.30 10.25
N LEU A 144 4.88 -5.13 11.32
CA LEU A 144 5.02 -5.90 12.54
C LEU A 144 4.73 -7.38 12.32
N MET A 145 3.73 -7.73 11.51
CA MET A 145 3.42 -9.12 11.15
C MET A 145 4.62 -9.80 10.49
N PHE A 146 5.21 -9.18 9.48
CA PHE A 146 6.38 -9.72 8.80
C PHE A 146 7.62 -9.80 9.72
N ASN A 147 7.83 -8.79 10.55
CA ASN A 147 8.93 -8.77 11.51
C ASN A 147 8.81 -9.89 12.55
N LEU A 148 7.61 -10.20 13.05
CA LEU A 148 7.39 -11.32 13.98
C LEU A 148 7.79 -12.66 13.34
N VAL A 149 7.46 -12.87 12.06
CA VAL A 149 7.88 -14.08 11.33
C VAL A 149 9.40 -14.12 11.19
N LEU A 150 10.02 -13.05 10.68
CA LEU A 150 11.47 -13.01 10.43
C LEU A 150 12.32 -13.22 11.70
N GLU A 151 11.86 -12.70 12.85
CA GLU A 151 12.63 -12.77 14.09
C GLU A 151 12.39 -14.04 14.90
N GLN A 152 11.17 -14.56 14.90
CA GLN A 152 10.77 -15.61 15.84
C GLN A 152 10.59 -16.98 15.19
N ALA A 153 10.36 -17.05 13.87
CA ALA A 153 10.21 -18.32 13.17
C ALA A 153 11.54 -19.09 13.11
N PRO A 154 11.50 -20.44 13.25
CA PRO A 154 12.65 -21.28 12.96
C PRO A 154 13.15 -21.07 11.53
N LEU A 155 14.47 -21.13 11.33
CA LEU A 155 15.10 -20.86 10.03
C LEU A 155 14.56 -21.75 8.90
N ASP A 156 14.26 -23.02 9.22
CA ASP A 156 13.69 -24.01 8.31
C ASP A 156 12.22 -23.74 7.93
N LYS A 157 11.51 -22.85 8.66
CA LYS A 157 10.07 -22.57 8.49
C LYS A 157 9.76 -21.11 8.13
N ILE A 158 10.78 -20.24 8.07
CA ILE A 158 10.58 -18.81 7.76
C ILE A 158 9.79 -18.65 6.44
N GLY A 159 10.20 -19.34 5.38
CA GLY A 159 9.54 -19.23 4.07
C GLY A 159 8.07 -19.64 4.11
N THR A 160 7.74 -20.75 4.78
CA THR A 160 6.35 -21.22 4.92
C THR A 160 5.49 -20.23 5.71
N MET A 161 6.02 -19.72 6.84
CA MET A 161 5.29 -18.76 7.68
C MET A 161 5.16 -17.38 7.02
N MET A 162 6.19 -16.96 6.27
CA MET A 162 6.12 -15.73 5.46
C MET A 162 5.10 -15.86 4.34
N GLY A 163 5.06 -17.02 3.65
CA GLY A 163 4.04 -17.32 2.66
C GLY A 163 2.63 -17.29 3.22
N ALA A 164 2.42 -17.81 4.44
CA ALA A 164 1.13 -17.72 5.12
C ALA A 164 0.75 -16.26 5.46
N ALA A 165 1.69 -15.45 5.92
CA ALA A 165 1.46 -14.02 6.18
C ALA A 165 1.12 -13.26 4.88
N MET A 166 1.82 -13.54 3.79
CA MET A 166 1.52 -12.97 2.47
C MET A 166 0.14 -13.39 1.95
N LEU A 167 -0.26 -14.64 2.18
CA LEU A 167 -1.58 -15.14 1.78
C LEU A 167 -2.71 -14.38 2.49
N VAL A 168 -2.54 -14.05 3.77
CA VAL A 168 -3.49 -13.23 4.53
C VAL A 168 -3.68 -11.86 3.85
N CYS A 169 -2.59 -11.21 3.47
CA CYS A 169 -2.64 -9.92 2.76
C CYS A 169 -3.24 -10.04 1.36
N ALA A 170 -3.00 -11.16 0.65
CA ALA A 170 -3.51 -11.37 -0.70
C ALA A 170 -5.02 -11.70 -0.74
N LEU A 171 -5.55 -12.34 0.31
CA LEU A 171 -6.98 -12.66 0.40
C LEU A 171 -7.83 -11.44 0.80
N ALA A 172 -7.27 -10.50 1.53
CA ALA A 172 -8.02 -9.34 2.02
C ALA A 172 -8.67 -8.49 0.91
N PRO A 173 -7.98 -8.14 -0.20
CA PRO A 173 -8.60 -7.43 -1.32
C PRO A 173 -9.70 -8.22 -2.05
N ALA A 174 -9.66 -9.55 -1.98
CA ALA A 174 -10.71 -10.40 -2.54
C ALA A 174 -12.00 -10.33 -1.71
N VAL A 175 -11.86 -10.33 -0.39
CA VAL A 175 -12.98 -10.35 0.55
C VAL A 175 -13.58 -8.95 0.74
N GLY A 176 -12.76 -7.89 0.75
CA GLY A 176 -13.18 -6.54 1.09
C GLY A 176 -14.39 -6.02 0.30
N PRO A 177 -14.31 -5.92 -1.02
CA PRO A 177 -15.40 -5.35 -1.82
C PRO A 177 -16.68 -6.18 -1.77
N SER A 178 -16.60 -7.51 -1.80
CA SER A 178 -17.76 -8.39 -1.76
C SER A 178 -18.44 -8.39 -0.38
N LEU A 179 -17.66 -8.45 0.70
CA LEU A 179 -18.16 -8.33 2.06
C LEU A 179 -18.76 -6.94 2.30
N GLY A 180 -18.04 -5.89 1.89
CA GLY A 180 -18.51 -4.51 1.96
C GLY A 180 -19.84 -4.33 1.23
N GLY A 181 -19.92 -4.78 -0.02
CA GLY A 181 -21.13 -4.72 -0.83
C GLY A 181 -22.32 -5.47 -0.21
N TYR A 182 -22.08 -6.66 0.35
CA TYR A 182 -23.12 -7.42 1.04
C TYR A 182 -23.66 -6.67 2.27
N ILE A 183 -22.75 -6.15 3.10
CA ILE A 183 -23.13 -5.44 4.33
C ILE A 183 -23.88 -4.14 3.99
N ILE A 184 -23.41 -3.39 3.00
CA ILE A 184 -24.07 -2.14 2.58
C ILE A 184 -25.50 -2.43 2.11
N GLY A 185 -25.70 -3.42 1.26
CA GLY A 185 -26.99 -3.74 0.67
C GLY A 185 -28.06 -4.19 1.69
N HIS A 186 -27.65 -4.73 2.86
CA HIS A 186 -28.58 -5.28 3.84
C HIS A 186 -28.64 -4.50 5.15
N PHE A 187 -27.52 -3.90 5.57
CA PHE A 187 -27.36 -3.32 6.92
C PHE A 187 -26.85 -1.90 6.94
N GLY A 188 -26.49 -1.34 5.77
CA GLY A 188 -25.89 -0.02 5.65
C GLY A 188 -24.37 0.00 5.92
N TRP A 189 -23.71 1.04 5.45
CA TRP A 189 -22.26 1.13 5.43
C TRP A 189 -21.59 1.15 6.83
N ARG A 190 -22.26 1.69 7.85
CA ARG A 190 -21.75 1.75 9.23
C ARG A 190 -21.51 0.37 9.82
N MET A 191 -22.31 -0.62 9.39
CA MET A 191 -22.16 -2.00 9.87
C MET A 191 -20.90 -2.69 9.37
N ILE A 192 -20.23 -2.18 8.32
CA ILE A 192 -18.92 -2.68 7.90
C ILE A 192 -17.93 -2.52 9.06
N PHE A 193 -17.90 -1.34 9.68
CA PHE A 193 -17.01 -1.04 10.81
C PHE A 193 -17.40 -1.88 12.04
N ALA A 194 -18.67 -1.98 12.36
CA ALA A 194 -19.15 -2.79 13.49
C ALA A 194 -18.76 -4.28 13.33
N ALA A 195 -18.82 -4.83 12.12
CA ALA A 195 -18.45 -6.22 11.82
C ALA A 195 -16.95 -6.51 12.04
N LEU A 196 -16.09 -5.49 11.97
CA LEU A 196 -14.65 -5.63 12.20
C LEU A 196 -14.27 -5.63 13.69
N VAL A 197 -15.07 -5.01 14.55
CA VAL A 197 -14.77 -4.86 16.00
C VAL A 197 -14.50 -6.19 16.71
N PRO A 198 -15.34 -7.25 16.56
CA PRO A 198 -15.05 -8.53 17.21
C PRO A 198 -13.70 -9.12 16.82
N GLY A 199 -13.33 -9.07 15.54
CA GLY A 199 -12.04 -9.53 15.03
C GLY A 199 -10.86 -8.74 15.61
N LEU A 200 -11.00 -7.41 15.75
CA LEU A 200 -9.98 -6.56 16.35
C LEU A 200 -9.80 -6.79 17.85
N LEU A 201 -10.90 -6.98 18.60
CA LEU A 201 -10.86 -7.31 20.02
C LEU A 201 -10.21 -8.69 20.24
N PHE A 202 -10.56 -9.67 19.40
CA PHE A 202 -9.92 -10.99 19.43
C PHE A 202 -8.41 -10.87 19.12
N SER A 203 -8.05 -10.13 18.05
CA SER A 203 -6.64 -9.84 17.71
C SER A 203 -5.91 -9.21 18.88
N LEU A 204 -6.50 -8.18 19.52
CA LEU A 204 -5.92 -7.50 20.67
C LEU A 204 -5.68 -8.46 21.85
N GLY A 205 -6.68 -9.23 22.24
CA GLY A 205 -6.60 -10.20 23.35
C GLY A 205 -5.52 -11.25 23.10
N VAL A 206 -5.56 -11.89 21.92
CA VAL A 206 -4.57 -12.91 21.52
C VAL A 206 -3.17 -12.31 21.44
N GLY A 207 -3.01 -11.14 20.84
CA GLY A 207 -1.71 -10.50 20.69
C GLY A 207 -1.09 -10.07 22.02
N VAL A 208 -1.90 -9.53 22.95
CA VAL A 208 -1.44 -9.21 24.32
C VAL A 208 -0.94 -10.44 25.05
N TYR A 209 -1.57 -11.60 24.86
CA TYR A 209 -1.14 -12.87 25.43
C TYR A 209 0.10 -13.46 24.75
N ALA A 210 0.11 -13.49 23.41
CA ALA A 210 1.03 -14.31 22.64
C ALA A 210 2.33 -13.60 22.24
N ILE A 211 2.30 -12.27 21.95
CA ILE A 211 3.46 -11.54 21.43
C ILE A 211 4.56 -11.45 22.48
N ARG A 212 5.74 -12.00 22.13
CA ARG A 212 6.95 -11.98 22.95
C ARG A 212 7.94 -10.97 22.36
N GLN A 213 8.83 -10.47 23.22
CA GLN A 213 9.96 -9.65 22.77
C GLN A 213 11.08 -10.56 22.24
N SER A 214 11.49 -10.35 20.99
CA SER A 214 12.54 -11.12 20.31
C SER A 214 13.78 -10.31 20.00
N SER A 215 13.64 -8.99 19.89
CA SER A 215 14.73 -8.08 19.54
C SER A 215 15.07 -7.14 20.69
N VAL A 216 16.34 -6.69 20.72
CA VAL A 216 16.79 -5.66 21.65
C VAL A 216 16.19 -4.31 21.24
N TRP A 217 15.64 -3.60 22.20
CA TRP A 217 15.06 -2.28 22.02
C TRP A 217 15.69 -1.26 22.98
N GLY A 218 15.71 0.01 22.60
CA GLY A 218 16.31 1.05 23.44
C GLY A 218 16.26 2.44 22.82
N PRO A 219 16.81 3.47 23.50
CA PRO A 219 16.90 4.81 22.96
C PRO A 219 17.71 4.83 21.66
N ARG A 220 17.11 5.33 20.58
CA ARG A 220 17.77 5.52 19.29
C ARG A 220 17.42 6.89 18.73
N PRO A 221 18.33 7.54 17.99
CA PRO A 221 18.03 8.79 17.31
C PRO A 221 16.95 8.55 16.25
N PHE A 222 16.04 9.51 16.11
CA PHE A 222 14.95 9.46 15.12
C PHE A 222 15.05 10.66 14.20
N ASP A 223 14.99 10.43 12.91
CA ASP A 223 14.94 11.50 11.91
C ASP A 223 13.56 12.14 11.86
N ARG A 224 13.32 13.06 12.80
CA ARG A 224 12.07 13.84 12.85
C ARG A 224 11.94 14.78 11.67
N PHE A 225 13.07 15.25 11.16
CA PHE A 225 13.11 16.23 10.09
C PHE A 225 12.77 15.56 8.76
N GLY A 226 13.38 14.41 8.44
CA GLY A 226 13.03 13.61 7.26
C GLY A 226 11.56 13.17 7.27
N LEU A 227 11.03 12.73 8.43
CA LEU A 227 9.61 12.43 8.55
C LEU A 227 8.73 13.66 8.29
N GLY A 228 9.11 14.83 8.83
CA GLY A 228 8.41 16.09 8.59
C GLY A 228 8.36 16.46 7.10
N CYS A 229 9.49 16.29 6.39
CA CYS A 229 9.56 16.51 4.94
C CYS A 229 8.62 15.57 4.17
N LEU A 230 8.57 14.28 4.52
CA LEU A 230 7.62 13.34 3.91
C LEU A 230 6.16 13.71 4.24
N ALA A 231 5.88 14.06 5.49
CA ALA A 231 4.55 14.48 5.94
C ALA A 231 4.04 15.77 5.25
N VAL A 232 4.92 16.55 4.63
CA VAL A 232 4.57 17.70 3.79
C VAL A 232 4.51 17.30 2.31
N ALA A 233 5.53 16.60 1.80
CA ALA A 233 5.65 16.28 0.39
C ALA A 233 4.51 15.38 -0.11
N LEU A 234 4.15 14.32 0.65
CA LEU A 234 3.14 13.35 0.22
C LEU A 234 1.73 13.93 0.15
N PRO A 235 1.23 14.72 1.12
CA PRO A 235 -0.04 15.43 0.98
C PRO A 235 -0.06 16.40 -0.21
N CYS A 236 1.02 17.16 -0.44
CA CYS A 236 1.11 18.06 -1.60
C CYS A 236 1.00 17.27 -2.92
N LEU A 237 1.67 16.12 -3.05
CA LEU A 237 1.55 15.25 -4.22
C LEU A 237 0.10 14.80 -4.43
N LEU A 238 -0.57 14.32 -3.38
CA LEU A 238 -1.95 13.83 -3.50
C LEU A 238 -2.95 14.94 -3.78
N LEU A 239 -2.76 16.14 -3.21
CA LEU A 239 -3.55 17.33 -3.54
C LEU A 239 -3.38 17.72 -5.02
N LEU A 240 -2.16 17.69 -5.54
CA LEU A 240 -1.90 17.91 -6.96
C LEU A 240 -2.61 16.89 -7.84
N CYS A 241 -2.56 15.62 -7.48
CA CYS A 241 -3.24 14.55 -8.22
C CYS A 241 -4.77 14.66 -8.16
N SER A 242 -5.33 15.02 -6.99
CA SER A 242 -6.79 15.08 -6.78
C SER A 242 -7.42 16.33 -7.38
N TYR A 243 -6.76 17.46 -7.30
CA TYR A 243 -7.32 18.77 -7.65
C TYR A 243 -6.61 19.47 -8.81
N GLY A 244 -5.65 18.81 -9.47
CA GLY A 244 -4.87 19.38 -10.57
C GLY A 244 -5.68 19.86 -11.77
N THR A 245 -6.90 19.32 -11.96
CA THR A 245 -7.83 19.72 -13.03
C THR A 245 -8.81 20.83 -12.62
N VAL A 246 -8.88 21.18 -11.33
CA VAL A 246 -9.90 22.08 -10.77
C VAL A 246 -9.28 23.35 -10.21
N LEU A 247 -8.10 23.28 -9.59
CA LEU A 247 -7.44 24.42 -8.99
C LEU A 247 -6.85 25.37 -10.04
N PRO A 248 -6.83 26.69 -9.76
CA PRO A 248 -6.10 27.65 -10.57
C PRO A 248 -4.60 27.35 -10.64
N VAL A 249 -3.92 27.83 -11.69
CA VAL A 249 -2.49 27.53 -11.94
C VAL A 249 -1.59 27.98 -10.79
N LEU A 250 -1.85 29.11 -10.16
CA LEU A 250 -0.97 29.67 -9.11
C LEU A 250 -0.92 28.78 -7.83
N PRO A 251 -2.04 28.35 -7.23
CA PRO A 251 -2.02 27.36 -6.15
C PRO A 251 -1.35 26.03 -6.55
N LEU A 252 -1.55 25.55 -7.78
CA LEU A 252 -0.90 24.32 -8.26
C LEU A 252 0.62 24.46 -8.31
N LEU A 253 1.13 25.59 -8.81
CA LEU A 253 2.58 25.88 -8.81
C LEU A 253 3.12 25.99 -7.38
N GLY A 254 2.36 26.58 -6.46
CA GLY A 254 2.71 26.66 -5.04
C GLY A 254 2.82 25.28 -4.40
N LEU A 255 1.83 24.40 -4.61
CA LEU A 255 1.85 23.01 -4.12
C LEU A 255 3.00 22.22 -4.75
N ALA A 256 3.23 22.35 -6.07
CA ALA A 256 4.32 21.67 -6.76
C ALA A 256 5.69 22.14 -6.25
N GLY A 257 5.86 23.45 -6.04
CA GLY A 257 7.07 24.04 -5.47
C GLY A 257 7.33 23.56 -4.03
N LEU A 258 6.30 23.53 -3.18
CA LEU A 258 6.40 23.05 -1.81
C LEU A 258 6.74 21.55 -1.78
N MET A 259 6.09 20.73 -2.61
CA MET A 259 6.41 19.32 -2.78
C MET A 259 7.85 19.11 -3.21
N ALA A 260 8.28 19.80 -4.27
CA ALA A 260 9.64 19.67 -4.80
C ALA A 260 10.69 20.09 -3.77
N LEU A 261 10.45 21.18 -3.04
CA LEU A 261 11.33 21.63 -1.96
C LEU A 261 11.40 20.62 -0.84
N ALA A 262 10.26 20.12 -0.35
CA ALA A 262 10.22 19.14 0.72
C ALA A 262 10.92 17.83 0.33
N LEU A 263 10.74 17.33 -0.91
CA LEU A 263 11.46 16.15 -1.42
C LEU A 263 12.96 16.42 -1.58
N ALA A 264 13.36 17.57 -2.11
CA ALA A 264 14.77 17.92 -2.25
C ALA A 264 15.47 17.99 -0.88
N VAL A 265 14.82 18.60 0.09
CA VAL A 265 15.32 18.68 1.49
C VAL A 265 15.35 17.30 2.12
N PHE A 266 14.34 16.45 1.90
CA PHE A 266 14.32 15.06 2.35
C PHE A 266 15.53 14.27 1.80
N VAL A 267 15.71 14.28 0.48
CA VAL A 267 16.83 13.59 -0.18
C VAL A 267 18.18 14.11 0.32
N TRP A 268 18.32 15.42 0.51
CA TRP A 268 19.53 16.01 1.07
C TRP A 268 19.79 15.54 2.50
N GLN A 269 18.77 15.52 3.36
CA GLN A 269 18.86 15.07 4.75
C GLN A 269 19.23 13.59 4.84
N GLU A 270 18.58 12.71 4.06
CA GLU A 270 18.87 11.28 4.03
C GLU A 270 20.31 11.00 3.60
N ASN A 271 20.78 11.69 2.55
CA ASN A 271 22.18 11.58 2.10
C ASN A 271 23.18 12.11 3.14
N LEU A 272 22.82 13.17 3.87
CA LEU A 272 23.65 13.69 4.95
C LEU A 272 23.77 12.70 6.11
N LEU A 273 22.64 12.12 6.55
CA LEU A 273 22.60 11.11 7.61
C LEU A 273 23.44 9.89 7.25
N GLN A 274 23.39 9.42 6.01
CA GLN A 274 24.22 8.32 5.52
C GLN A 274 25.72 8.65 5.60
N LYS A 275 26.13 9.86 5.20
CA LYS A 275 27.54 10.29 5.24
C LYS A 275 28.10 10.41 6.66
N VAL A 276 27.27 10.78 7.62
CA VAL A 276 27.70 10.94 9.03
C VAL A 276 27.47 9.67 9.87
N GLY A 277 27.05 8.56 9.24
CA GLY A 277 26.80 7.30 9.95
C GLY A 277 25.54 7.32 10.82
N GLY A 278 24.58 8.21 10.52
CA GLY A 278 23.28 8.27 11.17
C GLY A 278 22.34 7.16 10.69
N THR A 279 21.10 7.20 11.19
CA THR A 279 20.04 6.23 10.80
C THR A 279 19.01 6.94 9.89
N PRO A 280 19.12 6.81 8.56
CA PRO A 280 18.15 7.36 7.63
C PRO A 280 16.79 6.66 7.78
N LEU A 281 15.69 7.34 7.40
CA LEU A 281 14.35 6.74 7.31
C LEU A 281 14.27 5.79 6.12
N LEU A 282 14.81 6.23 4.98
CA LEU A 282 14.88 5.45 3.75
C LEU A 282 16.32 5.50 3.21
N ASN A 283 16.93 4.36 3.02
CA ASN A 283 18.26 4.28 2.43
C ASN A 283 18.20 4.49 0.92
N LEU A 284 18.56 5.68 0.46
CA LEU A 284 18.51 6.05 -0.95
C LEU A 284 19.63 5.42 -1.81
N GLN A 285 20.61 4.73 -1.20
CA GLN A 285 21.65 4.03 -1.96
C GLN A 285 21.10 2.89 -2.82
N VAL A 286 19.92 2.37 -2.48
CA VAL A 286 19.25 1.36 -3.29
C VAL A 286 18.98 1.80 -4.74
N PHE A 287 18.80 3.11 -4.97
CA PHE A 287 18.61 3.71 -6.29
C PHE A 287 19.90 3.88 -7.10
N GLN A 288 21.04 3.40 -6.61
CA GLN A 288 22.28 3.36 -7.40
C GLN A 288 22.36 2.12 -8.31
N VAL A 289 21.39 1.21 -8.21
CA VAL A 289 21.32 -0.03 -8.99
C VAL A 289 20.22 0.09 -10.07
N PRO A 290 20.59 0.26 -11.37
CA PRO A 290 19.60 0.49 -12.42
C PRO A 290 18.57 -0.62 -12.61
N ALA A 291 18.94 -1.89 -12.33
CA ALA A 291 18.00 -3.02 -12.38
C ALA A 291 16.94 -2.90 -11.29
N PHE A 292 17.31 -2.40 -10.09
CA PHE A 292 16.37 -2.11 -9.01
C PHE A 292 15.42 -0.97 -9.40
N ASP A 293 15.91 0.12 -9.99
CA ASP A 293 15.08 1.26 -10.38
C ASP A 293 13.97 0.87 -11.35
N GLY A 294 14.32 0.08 -12.38
CA GLY A 294 13.34 -0.39 -13.35
C GLY A 294 12.31 -1.34 -12.74
N ALA A 295 12.74 -2.22 -11.84
CA ALA A 295 11.84 -3.12 -11.12
C ALA A 295 10.90 -2.35 -10.18
N VAL A 296 11.42 -1.39 -9.41
CA VAL A 296 10.61 -0.53 -8.55
C VAL A 296 9.58 0.25 -9.36
N LEU A 297 9.98 0.87 -10.46
CA LEU A 297 9.03 1.57 -11.33
C LEU A 297 7.91 0.65 -11.82
N GLY A 298 8.25 -0.56 -12.26
CA GLY A 298 7.24 -1.56 -12.65
C GLY A 298 6.29 -1.95 -11.52
N LEU A 299 6.82 -2.10 -10.31
CA LEU A 299 6.05 -2.42 -9.11
C LEU A 299 5.07 -1.29 -8.72
N LEU A 300 5.53 -0.04 -8.80
CA LEU A 300 4.73 1.15 -8.53
C LEU A 300 3.59 1.28 -9.54
N LEU A 301 3.87 1.06 -10.82
CA LEU A 301 2.86 1.11 -11.87
C LEU A 301 1.80 0.02 -11.69
N ILE A 302 2.19 -1.21 -11.33
CA ILE A 302 1.21 -2.28 -11.01
C ILE A 302 0.30 -1.86 -9.84
N GLN A 303 0.86 -1.28 -8.79
CA GLN A 303 0.07 -0.87 -7.63
C GLN A 303 -0.89 0.29 -7.96
N PHE A 304 -0.42 1.26 -8.76
CA PHE A 304 -1.27 2.32 -9.31
C PHE A 304 -2.44 1.75 -10.10
N LEU A 305 -2.16 0.83 -11.04
CA LEU A 305 -3.18 0.16 -11.87
C LEU A 305 -4.18 -0.62 -11.00
N CYS A 306 -3.69 -1.36 -10.02
CA CYS A 306 -4.50 -2.21 -9.14
C CYS A 306 -5.54 -1.40 -8.35
N LEU A 307 -5.09 -0.36 -7.63
CA LEU A 307 -5.99 0.45 -6.82
C LEU A 307 -6.85 1.39 -7.69
N GLY A 308 -6.33 1.86 -8.83
CA GLY A 308 -7.12 2.60 -9.81
C GLY A 308 -8.30 1.79 -10.35
N VAL A 309 -8.08 0.55 -10.77
CA VAL A 309 -9.15 -0.36 -11.24
C VAL A 309 -10.08 -0.73 -10.10
N GLY A 310 -9.53 -0.98 -8.89
CA GLY A 310 -10.32 -1.28 -7.69
C GLY A 310 -11.29 -0.16 -7.30
N PHE A 311 -10.96 1.10 -7.61
CA PHE A 311 -11.86 2.24 -7.51
C PHE A 311 -12.86 2.31 -8.67
N LEU A 312 -12.39 2.19 -9.91
CA LEU A 312 -13.22 2.44 -11.11
C LEU A 312 -14.33 1.43 -11.27
N LEU A 313 -14.05 0.11 -11.14
CA LEU A 313 -15.01 -0.94 -11.48
C LEU A 313 -16.26 -0.93 -10.59
N PRO A 314 -16.18 -0.92 -9.25
CA PRO A 314 -17.36 -0.89 -8.40
C PRO A 314 -18.19 0.40 -8.57
N ASN A 315 -17.54 1.55 -8.76
CA ASN A 315 -18.22 2.82 -8.97
C ASN A 315 -18.94 2.86 -10.33
N TYR A 316 -18.27 2.41 -11.40
CA TYR A 316 -18.90 2.29 -12.73
C TYR A 316 -20.10 1.36 -12.71
N ALA A 317 -19.97 0.20 -12.05
CA ALA A 317 -21.05 -0.77 -11.97
C ALA A 317 -22.28 -0.22 -11.24
N GLN A 318 -22.09 0.50 -10.13
CA GLN A 318 -23.20 1.08 -9.38
C GLN A 318 -23.83 2.28 -10.11
N ILE A 319 -23.01 3.22 -10.59
CA ILE A 319 -23.49 4.50 -11.12
C ILE A 319 -23.97 4.37 -12.58
N VAL A 320 -23.22 3.63 -13.43
CA VAL A 320 -23.53 3.54 -14.87
C VAL A 320 -24.38 2.33 -15.22
N LEU A 321 -24.10 1.16 -14.60
CA LEU A 321 -24.84 -0.06 -14.87
C LEU A 321 -26.04 -0.25 -13.91
N GLY A 322 -26.22 0.62 -12.91
CA GLY A 322 -27.31 0.54 -11.95
C GLY A 322 -27.32 -0.72 -11.09
N SER A 323 -26.16 -1.35 -10.89
CA SER A 323 -26.05 -2.58 -10.12
C SER A 323 -26.09 -2.32 -8.62
N ASP A 324 -26.57 -3.31 -7.87
CA ASP A 324 -26.51 -3.26 -6.40
C ASP A 324 -25.06 -3.31 -5.90
N PRO A 325 -24.80 -2.82 -4.66
CA PRO A 325 -23.44 -2.76 -4.09
C PRO A 325 -22.76 -4.13 -3.96
N PHE A 326 -23.53 -5.20 -3.73
CA PHE A 326 -22.97 -6.54 -3.61
C PHE A 326 -22.47 -7.06 -4.96
N ALA A 327 -23.28 -6.95 -6.01
CA ALA A 327 -22.87 -7.33 -7.36
C ALA A 327 -21.66 -6.51 -7.84
N ALA A 328 -21.64 -5.21 -7.54
CA ALA A 328 -20.52 -4.33 -7.85
C ALA A 328 -19.23 -4.75 -7.13
N GLY A 329 -19.31 -5.12 -5.84
CA GLY A 329 -18.18 -5.63 -5.07
C GLY A 329 -17.68 -6.99 -5.56
N CYS A 330 -18.58 -7.87 -5.99
CA CYS A 330 -18.27 -9.20 -6.52
C CYS A 330 -17.53 -9.17 -7.87
N ILE A 331 -17.49 -8.05 -8.59
CA ILE A 331 -16.69 -7.92 -9.82
C ILE A 331 -15.22 -8.25 -9.56
N LEU A 332 -14.70 -7.83 -8.42
CA LEU A 332 -13.27 -7.99 -8.08
C LEU A 332 -12.94 -9.38 -7.51
N LEU A 333 -13.93 -10.06 -6.91
CA LEU A 333 -13.70 -11.29 -6.13
C LEU A 333 -13.06 -12.42 -6.94
N PRO A 334 -13.58 -12.84 -8.13
CA PRO A 334 -12.99 -13.95 -8.89
C PRO A 334 -11.55 -13.66 -9.31
N GLY A 335 -11.28 -12.43 -9.76
CA GLY A 335 -9.94 -12.03 -10.16
C GLY A 335 -8.95 -12.06 -8.98
N CYS A 336 -9.31 -11.48 -7.84
CA CYS A 336 -8.45 -11.49 -6.65
C CYS A 336 -8.16 -12.93 -6.17
N LEU A 337 -9.14 -13.83 -6.18
CA LEU A 337 -8.95 -15.24 -5.84
C LEU A 337 -7.99 -15.94 -6.81
N VAL A 338 -8.15 -15.70 -8.11
CA VAL A 338 -7.26 -16.25 -9.16
C VAL A 338 -5.84 -15.71 -8.98
N GLY A 339 -5.67 -14.40 -8.76
CA GLY A 339 -4.37 -13.78 -8.51
C GLY A 339 -3.68 -14.34 -7.26
N ALA A 340 -4.41 -14.49 -6.16
CA ALA A 340 -3.90 -15.07 -4.93
C ALA A 340 -3.49 -16.55 -5.09
N ALA A 341 -4.30 -17.36 -5.78
CA ALA A 341 -3.99 -18.76 -6.08
C ALA A 341 -2.78 -18.90 -7.02
N LEU A 342 -2.60 -17.95 -7.93
CA LEU A 342 -1.48 -17.96 -8.88
C LEU A 342 -0.15 -17.55 -8.25
N ALA A 343 -0.14 -16.77 -7.18
CA ALA A 343 1.09 -16.23 -6.57
C ALA A 343 2.11 -17.32 -6.18
N PRO A 344 1.76 -18.45 -5.52
CA PRO A 344 2.71 -19.52 -5.22
C PRO A 344 3.20 -20.25 -6.49
N VAL A 345 2.35 -20.36 -7.52
CA VAL A 345 2.71 -20.98 -8.81
C VAL A 345 3.69 -20.08 -9.56
N SER A 346 3.45 -18.78 -9.50
CA SER A 346 4.29 -17.74 -10.11
C SER A 346 5.71 -17.73 -9.53
N GLY A 347 5.86 -17.87 -8.21
CA GLY A 347 7.17 -18.01 -7.57
C GLY A 347 7.92 -19.25 -8.06
N ARG A 348 7.26 -20.43 -8.13
CA ARG A 348 7.87 -21.64 -8.69
C ARG A 348 8.26 -21.50 -10.16
N LEU A 349 7.47 -20.73 -10.92
CA LEU A 349 7.77 -20.47 -12.33
C LEU A 349 9.00 -19.55 -12.46
N TYR A 350 9.12 -18.58 -11.56
CA TYR A 350 10.30 -17.71 -11.43
C TYR A 350 11.56 -18.54 -11.14
N ASP A 351 11.50 -19.43 -10.13
CA ASP A 351 12.62 -20.28 -9.74
C ASP A 351 13.07 -21.23 -10.87
N ARG A 352 12.12 -21.76 -11.68
CA ARG A 352 12.42 -22.72 -12.74
C ARG A 352 12.81 -22.09 -14.08
N LEU A 353 12.17 -20.99 -14.46
CA LEU A 353 12.31 -20.36 -15.78
C LEU A 353 13.10 -19.06 -15.77
N GLY A 354 13.54 -18.63 -14.58
CA GLY A 354 14.17 -17.33 -14.36
C GLY A 354 13.17 -16.17 -14.43
N ALA A 355 13.62 -14.98 -14.04
CA ALA A 355 12.80 -13.77 -13.93
C ALA A 355 12.09 -13.39 -15.25
N ARG A 356 12.77 -13.54 -16.40
CA ARG A 356 12.34 -12.95 -17.68
C ARG A 356 10.97 -13.41 -18.14
N LYS A 357 10.69 -14.73 -18.10
CA LYS A 357 9.46 -15.31 -18.66
C LYS A 357 8.21 -14.91 -17.86
N PRO A 358 8.14 -15.11 -16.51
CA PRO A 358 6.95 -14.76 -15.75
C PRO A 358 6.70 -13.25 -15.74
N LEU A 359 7.73 -12.41 -15.66
CA LEU A 359 7.58 -10.97 -15.65
C LEU A 359 7.04 -10.41 -16.97
N LEU A 360 7.54 -10.90 -18.12
CA LEU A 360 7.04 -10.46 -19.43
C LEU A 360 5.64 -11.00 -19.72
N LEU A 361 5.35 -12.27 -19.40
CA LEU A 361 4.02 -12.83 -19.57
C LEU A 361 2.98 -12.09 -18.72
N GLY A 362 3.33 -11.80 -17.47
CA GLY A 362 2.47 -11.02 -16.60
C GLY A 362 2.23 -9.59 -17.10
N SER A 363 3.28 -8.91 -17.59
CA SER A 363 3.14 -7.58 -18.18
C SER A 363 2.27 -7.61 -19.46
N CYS A 364 2.42 -8.61 -20.31
CA CYS A 364 1.56 -8.78 -21.48
C CYS A 364 0.08 -8.99 -21.10
N ALA A 365 -0.20 -9.80 -20.07
CA ALA A 365 -1.56 -10.01 -19.58
C ALA A 365 -2.18 -8.71 -19.01
N ILE A 366 -1.38 -7.91 -18.28
CA ILE A 366 -1.81 -6.59 -17.79
C ILE A 366 -2.17 -5.68 -18.96
N VAL A 367 -1.29 -5.53 -19.95
CA VAL A 367 -1.57 -4.69 -21.14
C VAL A 367 -2.80 -5.19 -21.87
N LEU A 368 -2.92 -6.52 -22.09
CA LEU A 368 -4.09 -7.11 -22.75
C LEU A 368 -5.38 -6.74 -22.02
N SER A 369 -5.40 -6.80 -20.69
CA SER A 369 -6.59 -6.47 -19.91
C SER A 369 -7.05 -5.02 -20.14
N PHE A 370 -6.13 -4.05 -20.21
CA PHE A 370 -6.47 -2.66 -20.47
C PHE A 370 -6.89 -2.40 -21.93
N VAL A 371 -6.33 -3.14 -22.88
CA VAL A 371 -6.85 -3.13 -24.27
C VAL A 371 -8.31 -3.65 -24.30
N LEU A 372 -8.58 -4.75 -23.59
CA LEU A 372 -9.92 -5.30 -23.49
C LEU A 372 -10.90 -4.33 -22.80
N TYR A 373 -10.50 -3.62 -21.74
CA TYR A 373 -11.34 -2.57 -21.14
C TYR A 373 -11.68 -1.46 -22.13
N GLN A 374 -10.73 -1.02 -22.96
CA GLN A 374 -10.98 0.00 -23.99
C GLN A 374 -12.03 -0.45 -25.00
N LEU A 375 -12.00 -1.70 -25.41
CA LEU A 375 -12.90 -2.25 -26.41
C LEU A 375 -14.29 -2.61 -25.82
N ALA A 376 -14.33 -2.96 -24.55
CA ALA A 376 -15.51 -3.52 -23.89
C ALA A 376 -16.33 -2.47 -23.13
N LEU A 377 -15.75 -1.36 -22.70
CA LEU A 377 -16.43 -0.35 -21.89
C LEU A 377 -17.67 0.19 -22.65
N GLY A 378 -18.82 0.23 -21.96
CA GLY A 378 -20.11 0.61 -22.56
C GLY A 378 -20.77 -0.46 -23.43
N ARG A 379 -20.12 -1.63 -23.64
CA ARG A 379 -20.64 -2.74 -24.45
C ARG A 379 -20.91 -4.01 -23.66
N VAL A 380 -20.28 -4.16 -22.50
CA VAL A 380 -20.39 -5.36 -21.66
C VAL A 380 -20.98 -5.01 -20.30
N GLY A 381 -21.71 -5.95 -19.72
CA GLY A 381 -22.20 -5.87 -18.35
C GLY A 381 -21.17 -6.34 -17.33
N ILE A 382 -21.63 -6.56 -16.10
CA ILE A 382 -20.80 -6.94 -14.92
C ILE A 382 -19.94 -8.17 -15.23
N SER A 383 -20.50 -9.23 -15.81
CA SER A 383 -19.78 -10.47 -16.11
C SER A 383 -18.60 -10.26 -17.07
N GLY A 384 -18.77 -9.40 -18.07
CA GLY A 384 -17.69 -9.03 -18.99
C GLY A 384 -16.57 -8.24 -18.28
N LEU A 385 -16.92 -7.27 -17.44
CA LEU A 385 -15.95 -6.52 -16.63
C LEU A 385 -15.19 -7.45 -15.67
N THR A 386 -15.89 -8.41 -15.03
CA THR A 386 -15.29 -9.43 -14.17
C THR A 386 -14.29 -10.31 -14.94
N ALA A 387 -14.65 -10.77 -16.14
CA ALA A 387 -13.76 -11.59 -16.96
C ALA A 387 -12.48 -10.85 -17.35
N ILE A 388 -12.58 -9.56 -17.70
CA ILE A 388 -11.41 -8.74 -18.00
C ILE A 388 -10.58 -8.50 -16.74
N TYR A 389 -11.19 -8.31 -15.58
CA TYR A 389 -10.49 -8.18 -14.31
C TYR A 389 -9.70 -9.45 -13.95
N VAL A 390 -10.21 -10.64 -14.23
CA VAL A 390 -9.48 -11.91 -14.08
C VAL A 390 -8.20 -11.90 -14.95
N VAL A 391 -8.25 -11.41 -16.18
CA VAL A 391 -7.05 -11.29 -17.05
C VAL A 391 -6.04 -10.34 -16.41
N PHE A 392 -6.48 -9.22 -15.85
CA PHE A 392 -5.61 -8.27 -15.13
C PHE A 392 -4.92 -8.94 -13.94
N THR A 393 -5.68 -9.64 -13.10
CA THR A 393 -5.14 -10.27 -11.88
C THR A 393 -4.28 -11.49 -12.17
N LEU A 394 -4.48 -12.21 -13.29
CA LEU A 394 -3.52 -13.20 -13.80
C LEU A 394 -2.17 -12.53 -14.08
N GLY A 395 -2.17 -11.40 -14.76
CA GLY A 395 -0.95 -10.63 -15.02
C GLY A 395 -0.29 -10.12 -13.74
N GLN A 396 -1.07 -9.59 -12.81
CA GLN A 396 -0.60 -9.11 -11.51
C GLN A 396 -0.01 -10.24 -10.66
N GLY A 397 -0.68 -11.39 -10.58
CA GLY A 397 -0.23 -12.56 -9.82
C GLY A 397 1.07 -13.16 -10.39
N LEU A 398 1.29 -13.08 -11.71
CA LEU A 398 2.55 -13.49 -12.34
C LEU A 398 3.69 -12.48 -12.11
N SER A 399 3.38 -11.20 -11.91
CA SER A 399 4.38 -10.12 -11.94
C SER A 399 4.72 -9.57 -10.55
N ALA A 400 3.74 -9.19 -9.73
CA ALA A 400 3.97 -8.32 -8.58
C ALA A 400 4.99 -8.89 -7.57
N GLY A 401 4.79 -10.13 -7.10
CA GLY A 401 5.72 -10.79 -6.17
C GLY A 401 7.10 -11.02 -6.78
N ASN A 402 7.13 -11.43 -8.04
CA ASN A 402 8.37 -11.72 -8.75
C ASN A 402 9.18 -10.45 -9.08
N ILE A 403 8.51 -9.31 -9.33
CA ILE A 403 9.19 -8.02 -9.50
C ILE A 403 9.85 -7.59 -8.19
N LEU A 404 9.16 -7.74 -7.06
CA LEU A 404 9.74 -7.44 -5.76
C LEU A 404 10.96 -8.31 -5.47
N THR A 405 10.85 -9.64 -5.70
CA THR A 405 11.97 -10.58 -5.57
C THR A 405 13.13 -10.16 -6.47
N TYR A 406 12.86 -9.91 -7.76
CA TYR A 406 13.87 -9.47 -8.73
C TYR A 406 14.54 -8.15 -8.31
N ALA A 407 13.77 -7.17 -7.80
CA ALA A 407 14.31 -5.92 -7.31
C ALA A 407 15.31 -6.14 -6.16
N LEU A 408 14.94 -6.98 -5.18
CA LEU A 408 15.75 -7.23 -3.99
C LEU A 408 16.99 -8.08 -4.30
N GLU A 409 16.89 -9.10 -5.16
CA GLU A 409 18.01 -9.94 -5.57
C GLU A 409 19.13 -9.16 -6.28
N ASN A 410 18.80 -8.04 -6.93
CA ASN A 410 19.78 -7.16 -7.57
C ASN A 410 20.48 -6.20 -6.61
N LEU A 411 20.08 -6.17 -5.32
CA LEU A 411 20.73 -5.36 -4.30
C LEU A 411 21.74 -6.19 -3.50
N PRO A 412 22.84 -5.56 -3.02
CA PRO A 412 23.72 -6.17 -2.02
C PRO A 412 22.91 -6.60 -0.79
N GLU A 413 23.24 -7.77 -0.20
CA GLU A 413 22.52 -8.33 0.95
C GLU A 413 22.36 -7.36 2.12
N SER A 414 23.38 -6.51 2.33
CA SER A 414 23.42 -5.51 3.42
C SER A 414 22.31 -4.45 3.32
N ILE A 415 21.82 -4.13 2.11
CA ILE A 415 20.81 -3.09 1.88
C ILE A 415 19.47 -3.65 1.34
N GLN A 416 19.31 -4.96 1.20
CA GLN A 416 18.04 -5.59 0.81
C GLN A 416 16.87 -5.23 1.76
N PRO A 417 17.05 -5.22 3.10
CA PRO A 417 15.98 -4.79 4.00
C PRO A 417 15.53 -3.34 3.75
N ASP A 418 16.48 -2.45 3.44
CA ASP A 418 16.18 -1.05 3.10
C ASP A 418 15.44 -0.96 1.77
N GLY A 419 15.86 -1.74 0.75
CA GLY A 419 15.17 -1.86 -0.52
C GLY A 419 13.72 -2.31 -0.36
N ASN A 420 13.47 -3.30 0.49
CA ASN A 420 12.11 -3.76 0.79
C ASN A 420 11.27 -2.67 1.46
N ALA A 421 11.83 -1.91 2.41
CA ALA A 421 11.14 -0.79 3.05
C ALA A 421 10.78 0.31 2.04
N VAL A 422 11.71 0.66 1.14
CA VAL A 422 11.49 1.61 0.06
C VAL A 422 10.37 1.12 -0.88
N CYS A 423 10.43 -0.13 -1.34
CA CYS A 423 9.40 -0.71 -2.20
C CYS A 423 8.01 -0.65 -1.56
N ASN A 424 7.87 -1.07 -0.31
CA ASN A 424 6.59 -1.07 0.39
C ASN A 424 6.03 0.36 0.58
N THR A 425 6.87 1.32 0.96
CA THR A 425 6.47 2.72 1.12
C THR A 425 5.97 3.30 -0.20
N LEU A 426 6.75 3.12 -1.26
CA LEU A 426 6.43 3.65 -2.57
C LEU A 426 5.20 2.96 -3.19
N GLN A 427 4.99 1.65 -2.93
CA GLN A 427 3.77 0.96 -3.35
C GLN A 427 2.50 1.60 -2.76
N GLN A 428 2.49 1.88 -1.46
CA GLN A 428 1.32 2.52 -0.82
C GLN A 428 1.06 3.91 -1.39
N LEU A 429 2.13 4.67 -1.62
CA LEU A 429 2.02 5.98 -2.27
C LEU A 429 1.47 5.86 -3.70
N ALA A 430 1.99 4.92 -4.50
CA ALA A 430 1.53 4.69 -5.87
C ALA A 430 0.04 4.29 -5.92
N GLY A 431 -0.41 3.49 -4.96
CA GLY A 431 -1.81 3.14 -4.80
C GLY A 431 -2.69 4.36 -4.51
N ALA A 432 -2.27 5.20 -3.56
CA ALA A 432 -2.97 6.46 -3.23
C ALA A 432 -3.05 7.41 -4.43
N VAL A 433 -1.94 7.56 -5.16
CA VAL A 433 -1.90 8.38 -6.40
C VAL A 433 -2.82 7.78 -7.46
N GLY A 434 -2.82 6.45 -7.64
CA GLY A 434 -3.68 5.75 -8.61
C GLY A 434 -5.16 5.99 -8.36
N THR A 435 -5.60 5.83 -7.12
CA THR A 435 -6.99 6.10 -6.72
C THR A 435 -7.33 7.58 -6.93
N SER A 436 -6.45 8.50 -6.51
CA SER A 436 -6.67 9.95 -6.62
C SER A 436 -6.79 10.42 -8.07
N VAL A 437 -5.89 9.97 -8.94
CA VAL A 437 -5.90 10.33 -10.37
C VAL A 437 -7.14 9.77 -11.07
N CYS A 438 -7.49 8.52 -10.81
CA CYS A 438 -8.70 7.91 -11.38
C CYS A 438 -9.97 8.65 -10.92
N ALA A 439 -10.07 9.00 -9.63
CA ALA A 439 -11.19 9.76 -9.10
C ALA A 439 -11.27 11.18 -9.68
N ALA A 440 -10.14 11.86 -9.85
CA ALA A 440 -10.08 13.18 -10.48
C ALA A 440 -10.56 13.14 -11.94
N LEU A 441 -10.19 12.11 -12.70
CA LEU A 441 -10.64 11.92 -14.08
C LEU A 441 -12.15 11.64 -14.16
N VAL A 442 -12.68 10.84 -13.23
CA VAL A 442 -14.12 10.60 -13.11
C VAL A 442 -14.85 11.88 -12.74
N ALA A 443 -14.38 12.62 -11.73
CA ALA A 443 -14.97 13.90 -11.32
C ALA A 443 -14.94 14.94 -12.44
N ALA A 444 -13.85 15.03 -13.20
CA ALA A 444 -13.76 15.90 -14.39
C ALA A 444 -14.72 15.46 -15.50
N GLY A 445 -15.01 14.18 -15.62
CA GLY A 445 -16.04 13.66 -16.52
C GLY A 445 -17.45 14.09 -16.08
N GLN A 446 -17.74 14.08 -14.79
CA GLN A 446 -19.02 14.42 -14.18
C GLN A 446 -19.35 15.93 -14.22
N ALA A 447 -18.34 16.79 -14.33
CA ALA A 447 -18.51 18.24 -14.32
C ALA A 447 -19.49 18.71 -15.41
N GLY A 448 -20.63 19.29 -14.99
CA GLY A 448 -21.67 19.82 -15.88
C GLY A 448 -22.45 18.77 -16.69
N ARG A 449 -22.44 17.49 -16.28
CA ARG A 449 -23.13 16.38 -16.96
C ARG A 449 -23.94 15.54 -15.98
N PRO A 450 -24.97 14.79 -16.48
CA PRO A 450 -25.61 13.76 -15.68
C PRO A 450 -24.59 12.76 -15.11
N LEU A 451 -24.84 12.26 -13.90
CA LEU A 451 -23.87 11.48 -13.12
C LEU A 451 -23.40 10.21 -13.85
N ASP A 452 -24.32 9.51 -14.48
CA ASP A 452 -24.07 8.28 -15.25
C ASP A 452 -23.20 8.53 -16.49
N ILE A 453 -23.60 9.52 -17.32
CA ILE A 453 -22.87 9.92 -18.54
C ILE A 453 -21.47 10.43 -18.17
N GLY A 454 -21.40 11.29 -17.15
CA GLY A 454 -20.15 11.86 -16.67
C GLY A 454 -19.19 10.80 -16.12
N THR A 455 -19.71 9.86 -15.34
CA THR A 455 -18.94 8.71 -14.81
C THR A 455 -18.44 7.81 -15.94
N SER A 456 -19.28 7.52 -16.93
CA SER A 456 -18.89 6.71 -18.10
C SER A 456 -17.73 7.37 -18.86
N LEU A 457 -17.85 8.67 -19.17
CA LEU A 457 -16.81 9.43 -19.87
C LEU A 457 -15.50 9.52 -19.07
N GLY A 458 -15.61 9.80 -17.76
CA GLY A 458 -14.44 9.88 -16.87
C GLY A 458 -13.74 8.54 -16.72
N THR A 459 -14.49 7.45 -16.60
CA THR A 459 -13.96 6.09 -16.54
C THR A 459 -13.25 5.70 -17.85
N ALA A 460 -13.81 6.07 -19.02
CA ALA A 460 -13.16 5.83 -20.29
C ALA A 460 -11.79 6.55 -20.38
N ARG A 461 -11.72 7.83 -19.95
CA ARG A 461 -10.47 8.59 -19.89
C ARG A 461 -9.47 7.95 -18.91
N ALA A 462 -9.94 7.49 -17.76
CA ALA A 462 -9.09 6.80 -16.80
C ALA A 462 -8.51 5.51 -17.40
N PHE A 463 -9.30 4.68 -18.09
CA PHE A 463 -8.78 3.47 -18.75
C PHE A 463 -7.78 3.78 -19.87
N HIS A 464 -7.91 4.90 -20.60
CA HIS A 464 -6.88 5.33 -21.56
C HIS A 464 -5.55 5.61 -20.85
N LEU A 465 -5.57 6.35 -19.74
CA LEU A 465 -4.38 6.57 -18.94
C LEU A 465 -3.79 5.28 -18.41
N LEU A 466 -4.63 4.39 -17.85
CA LEU A 466 -4.18 3.11 -17.31
C LEU A 466 -3.56 2.21 -18.38
N LEU A 467 -4.04 2.25 -19.62
CA LEU A 467 -3.42 1.54 -20.74
C LEU A 467 -2.00 2.07 -21.03
N ILE A 468 -1.83 3.39 -21.07
CA ILE A 468 -0.50 4.00 -21.26
C ILE A 468 0.44 3.57 -20.13
N LEU A 469 -0.02 3.62 -18.88
CA LEU A 469 0.78 3.22 -17.72
C LEU A 469 1.10 1.71 -17.73
N ALA A 470 0.18 0.87 -18.22
CA ALA A 470 0.43 -0.56 -18.40
C ALA A 470 1.53 -0.82 -19.45
N LEU A 471 1.53 -0.08 -20.55
CA LEU A 471 2.62 -0.12 -21.55
C LEU A 471 3.96 0.35 -20.95
N CYS A 472 3.94 1.43 -20.16
CA CYS A 472 5.13 1.90 -19.42
C CYS A 472 5.64 0.84 -18.44
N GLN A 473 4.74 0.12 -17.75
CA GLN A 473 5.08 -0.98 -16.84
C GLN A 473 5.79 -2.12 -17.59
N GLY A 474 5.24 -2.55 -18.72
CA GLY A 474 5.87 -3.57 -19.56
C GLY A 474 7.26 -3.13 -20.07
N SER A 475 7.38 -1.87 -20.50
CA SER A 475 8.65 -1.29 -20.97
C SER A 475 9.68 -1.20 -19.85
N SER A 476 9.28 -0.81 -18.62
CA SER A 476 10.19 -0.78 -17.46
C SER A 476 10.74 -2.17 -17.13
N MET A 477 9.92 -3.22 -17.26
CA MET A 477 10.37 -4.61 -17.06
C MET A 477 11.37 -5.06 -18.14
N VAL A 478 11.11 -4.73 -19.41
CA VAL A 478 12.05 -5.02 -20.50
C VAL A 478 13.39 -4.32 -20.25
N TRP A 479 13.36 -3.08 -19.83
CA TRP A 479 14.55 -2.29 -19.50
C TRP A 479 15.33 -2.87 -18.30
N ALA A 480 14.64 -3.18 -17.19
CA ALA A 480 15.26 -3.76 -16.00
C ALA A 480 15.95 -5.09 -16.29
N LEU A 481 15.27 -5.99 -17.03
CA LEU A 481 15.79 -7.29 -17.44
C LEU A 481 16.95 -7.20 -18.46
N GLY A 482 17.04 -6.10 -19.20
CA GLY A 482 18.16 -5.80 -20.12
C GLY A 482 19.45 -5.40 -19.39
N LYS A 483 19.33 -4.67 -18.27
CA LYS A 483 20.48 -4.22 -17.49
C LYS A 483 21.20 -5.35 -16.73
N ASN A 484 20.47 -6.39 -16.33
CA ASN A 484 21.04 -7.55 -15.65
C ASN A 484 21.97 -8.39 -16.56
N LYS A 485 21.81 -8.34 -17.89
CA LYS A 485 22.71 -9.02 -18.85
C LYS A 485 24.11 -8.42 -18.92
N VAL A 486 24.26 -7.16 -18.51
CA VAL A 486 25.57 -6.46 -18.57
C VAL A 486 26.43 -6.79 -17.34
N GLN A 487 25.83 -7.18 -16.21
CA GLN A 487 26.56 -7.53 -14.99
C GLN A 487 26.92 -9.04 -14.88
N GLY A 488 26.32 -9.90 -15.69
CA GLY A 488 26.61 -11.35 -15.72
C GLY A 488 27.53 -11.79 -16.85
N GLY A 489 28.16 -10.85 -17.54
CA GLY A 489 29.03 -11.09 -18.70
C GLY A 489 30.48 -10.62 -18.53
N GLU A 490 30.94 -10.36 -17.27
CA GLU A 490 32.38 -10.17 -16.93
C GLU A 490 32.90 -11.32 -16.10
#